data_ece310b57cc006c1f8100618a59a68be
#
_entry.id   ece310b57cc006c1f8100618a59a68be
#
_cell.length_a   1.000
_cell.length_b   1.000
_cell.length_c   1.000
_cell.angle_alpha   90.00
_cell.angle_beta   90.00
_cell.angle_gamma   90.00
#
_symmetry.space_group_name_H-M   'P 1'
#
loop_
_entity.id
_entity.type
_entity.pdbx_description
1 polymer ?
#
loop_
_entity_poly.entity_id
_entity_poly.type
_entity_poly.pdbx_seq_one_letter_code
_entity_poly.pdbx_strand_id
1 'polypeptide(L)'
;MIGLQMEVRTMKFLTKILLIATMLVTIVPAICSAGAVTKDGYYKGIKLCGKVKVVKSFADIKVQVVKSFPDLKVQKVSSFPDKIGQWQFVDSFPDFTIQFVDSFPDIKIQYVDSFPGVR
;
A
#
# COMPACT_ATOMS: atom_id res chain seq x y z
N MET A 1 44.75 -2.50 -35.83
CA MET A 1 45.00 -1.94 -34.53
C MET A 1 43.93 -1.01 -34.05
N ILE A 2 43.42 -0.27 -34.92
CA ILE A 2 42.34 0.63 -34.54
C ILE A 2 41.11 -0.11 -34.09
N GLY A 3 40.81 -1.18 -34.73
CA GLY A 3 39.61 -1.93 -34.39
C GLY A 3 39.61 -2.48 -33.00
N LEU A 4 40.76 -2.72 -32.46
CA LEU A 4 40.86 -3.29 -31.12
C LEU A 4 40.25 -2.38 -30.08
N GLN A 5 40.42 -1.11 -30.28
CA GLN A 5 39.93 -0.18 -29.32
C GLN A 5 38.42 -0.15 -29.21
N MET A 6 37.77 -0.40 -30.31
CA MET A 6 36.36 -0.37 -30.34
C MET A 6 35.74 -1.47 -29.52
N GLU A 7 36.34 -2.60 -29.56
CA GLU A 7 35.81 -3.72 -28.82
C GLU A 7 35.84 -3.48 -27.34
N VAL A 8 36.86 -2.84 -26.94
CA VAL A 8 36.99 -2.54 -25.52
C VAL A 8 35.86 -1.67 -25.05
N ARG A 9 35.53 -0.72 -25.87
CA ARG A 9 34.46 0.17 -25.48
C ARG A 9 33.11 -0.55 -25.37
N THR A 10 32.91 -1.49 -26.22
CA THR A 10 31.66 -2.24 -26.19
C THR A 10 31.46 -2.94 -24.87
N MET A 11 32.51 -3.51 -24.35
CA MET A 11 32.39 -4.19 -23.08
C MET A 11 32.01 -3.27 -21.94
N LYS A 12 32.46 -2.06 -22.04
CA LYS A 12 32.17 -1.10 -20.99
C LYS A 12 30.67 -0.84 -20.88
N PHE A 13 30.00 -0.82 -22.00
CA PHE A 13 28.56 -0.57 -21.97
C PHE A 13 27.82 -1.66 -21.26
N LEU A 14 28.20 -2.88 -21.49
CA LEU A 14 27.54 -3.99 -20.84
C LEU A 14 27.67 -3.90 -19.34
N THR A 15 28.80 -3.49 -18.89
CA THR A 15 29.02 -3.35 -17.46
C THR A 15 28.06 -2.35 -16.85
N LYS A 16 27.84 -1.26 -17.54
CA LYS A 16 26.96 -0.24 -17.02
C LYS A 16 25.54 -0.73 -16.87
N ILE A 17 25.09 -1.51 -17.80
CA ILE A 17 23.75 -2.04 -17.75
C ILE A 17 23.54 -2.90 -16.53
N LEU A 18 24.51 -3.69 -16.20
CA LEU A 18 24.41 -4.55 -15.03
C LEU A 18 24.28 -3.75 -13.76
N LEU A 19 24.98 -2.67 -13.67
CA LEU A 19 24.91 -1.84 -12.49
C LEU A 19 23.51 -1.28 -12.27
N ILE A 20 22.90 -0.87 -13.33
CA ILE A 20 21.57 -0.31 -13.23
C ILE A 20 20.58 -1.33 -12.70
N ALA A 21 20.67 -2.53 -13.21
CA ALA A 21 19.78 -3.58 -12.76
C ALA A 21 19.94 -3.85 -11.28
N THR A 22 21.14 -3.83 -10.81
CA THR A 22 21.41 -4.08 -9.41
C THR A 22 20.76 -3.04 -8.53
N MET A 23 20.80 -1.81 -8.94
CA MET A 23 20.21 -0.75 -8.15
C MET A 23 18.72 -0.91 -7.99
N LEU A 24 18.05 -1.31 -9.04
CA LEU A 24 16.63 -1.52 -8.96
C LEU A 24 16.26 -2.58 -7.95
N VAL A 25 17.00 -3.63 -7.93
CA VAL A 25 16.74 -4.71 -6.98
C VAL A 25 16.89 -4.21 -5.56
N THR A 26 17.85 -3.37 -5.33
CA THR A 26 18.09 -2.87 -3.99
C THR A 26 16.93 -2.05 -3.46
N ILE A 27 16.33 -1.28 -4.32
CA ILE A 27 15.26 -0.39 -3.89
C ILE A 27 14.00 -1.13 -3.50
N VAL A 28 13.63 -2.11 -4.28
CA VAL A 28 12.37 -2.83 -4.05
C VAL A 28 12.27 -3.43 -2.67
N PRO A 29 13.25 -4.16 -2.18
CA PRO A 29 13.15 -4.76 -0.85
C PRO A 29 12.95 -3.75 0.24
N ALA A 30 13.58 -2.62 0.13
CA ALA A 30 13.45 -1.60 1.16
C ALA A 30 12.01 -1.11 1.27
N ILE A 31 11.36 -0.96 0.15
CA ILE A 31 9.99 -0.50 0.15
C ILE A 31 9.07 -1.54 0.74
N CYS A 32 9.28 -2.79 0.41
CA CYS A 32 8.42 -3.85 0.88
C CYS A 32 8.45 -3.99 2.38
N SER A 33 9.54 -3.68 3.02
CA SER A 33 9.67 -3.83 4.45
C SER A 33 9.04 -2.68 5.23
N ALA A 34 8.54 -1.69 4.55
CA ALA A 34 8.05 -0.49 5.22
C ALA A 34 6.74 -0.67 5.95
N GLY A 35 6.07 -1.81 5.81
CA GLY A 35 4.81 -2.00 6.47
C GLY A 35 3.65 -1.57 5.59
N ALA A 36 2.44 -1.87 6.04
CA ALA A 36 1.27 -1.69 5.20
C ALA A 36 0.77 -0.26 5.18
N VAL A 37 0.68 0.37 6.34
CA VAL A 37 0.07 1.70 6.45
C VAL A 37 1.12 2.71 6.87
N THR A 38 1.16 3.83 6.17
CA THR A 38 2.09 4.90 6.50
C THR A 38 1.60 5.66 7.71
N LYS A 39 2.48 6.45 8.30
CA LYS A 39 2.11 7.27 9.45
C LYS A 39 1.05 8.29 9.10
N ASP A 40 0.99 8.67 7.84
CA ASP A 40 0.02 9.64 7.37
C ASP A 40 -1.36 9.04 7.11
N GLY A 41 -1.47 7.73 7.19
CA GLY A 41 -2.75 7.07 6.99
C GLY A 41 -3.01 6.68 5.55
N TYR A 42 -1.98 6.31 4.82
CA TYR A 42 -2.12 5.88 3.43
C TYR A 42 -1.68 4.43 3.27
N TYR A 43 -2.32 3.74 2.36
CA TYR A 43 -1.91 2.42 1.93
C TYR A 43 -1.76 2.44 0.42
N LYS A 44 -0.52 2.29 -0.07
CA LYS A 44 -0.22 2.31 -1.51
C LYS A 44 -0.87 3.50 -2.21
N GLY A 45 -0.79 4.68 -1.58
CA GLY A 45 -1.33 5.88 -2.18
C GLY A 45 -2.80 6.11 -1.93
N ILE A 46 -3.48 5.19 -1.26
CA ILE A 46 -4.89 5.34 -0.95
C ILE A 46 -5.04 5.95 0.44
N LYS A 47 -5.70 7.09 0.52
CA LYS A 47 -5.97 7.73 1.80
C LYS A 47 -7.02 6.92 2.54
N LEU A 48 -6.74 6.52 3.77
CA LEU A 48 -7.58 5.60 4.51
C LEU A 48 -8.69 6.32 5.27
N CYS A 49 -9.44 7.13 4.57
CA CYS A 49 -10.67 7.72 5.07
C CYS A 49 -11.58 7.96 3.87
N GLY A 50 -12.87 8.09 4.13
CA GLY A 50 -13.80 8.41 3.08
C GLY A 50 -14.87 7.35 2.91
N LYS A 51 -15.45 7.31 1.74
CA LYS A 51 -16.52 6.38 1.42
C LYS A 51 -15.91 5.04 1.00
N VAL A 52 -16.42 3.98 1.60
CA VAL A 52 -15.87 2.64 1.44
C VAL A 52 -16.98 1.69 1.01
N LYS A 53 -16.72 0.88 0.01
CA LYS A 53 -17.65 -0.15 -0.42
C LYS A 53 -17.04 -1.51 -0.17
N VAL A 54 -17.82 -2.42 0.40
CA VAL A 54 -17.39 -3.80 0.63
C VAL A 54 -17.70 -4.61 -0.62
N VAL A 55 -16.69 -5.28 -1.15
CA VAL A 55 -16.85 -6.13 -2.32
C VAL A 55 -16.33 -7.52 -2.01
N LYS A 56 -16.68 -8.48 -2.89
CA LYS A 56 -16.29 -9.87 -2.69
C LYS A 56 -15.03 -10.23 -3.46
N SER A 57 -14.64 -9.41 -4.42
CA SER A 57 -13.45 -9.67 -5.22
C SER A 57 -12.96 -8.37 -5.84
N PHE A 58 -11.71 -8.38 -6.23
CA PHE A 58 -11.08 -7.23 -6.90
C PHE A 58 -11.17 -5.96 -6.07
N ALA A 59 -11.00 -6.09 -4.76
CA ALA A 59 -10.98 -4.93 -3.88
C ALA A 59 -9.65 -4.20 -3.98
N ASP A 60 -9.68 -2.92 -3.68
CA ASP A 60 -8.45 -2.15 -3.59
C ASP A 60 -7.61 -2.61 -2.40
N ILE A 61 -8.26 -2.99 -1.31
CA ILE A 61 -7.58 -3.36 -0.07
C ILE A 61 -8.28 -4.57 0.54
N LYS A 62 -7.50 -5.57 0.94
CA LYS A 62 -8.02 -6.69 1.72
C LYS A 62 -7.80 -6.39 3.18
N VAL A 63 -8.87 -6.45 3.97
CA VAL A 63 -8.80 -6.09 5.39
C VAL A 63 -9.21 -7.27 6.26
N GLN A 64 -8.57 -7.37 7.42
CA GLN A 64 -8.95 -8.33 8.44
C GLN A 64 -9.28 -7.55 9.70
N VAL A 65 -10.44 -7.86 10.29
CA VAL A 65 -10.86 -7.22 11.54
C VAL A 65 -10.19 -7.96 12.70
N VAL A 66 -9.49 -7.22 13.54
CA VAL A 66 -8.80 -7.80 14.68
C VAL A 66 -9.22 -7.07 15.94
N LYS A 67 -8.92 -7.70 17.10
CA LYS A 67 -9.27 -7.11 18.38
C LYS A 67 -8.09 -6.41 19.04
N SER A 68 -6.89 -6.61 18.52
CA SER A 68 -5.70 -5.98 19.08
C SER A 68 -4.64 -5.85 17.99
N PHE A 69 -3.75 -4.90 18.20
CA PHE A 69 -2.63 -4.65 17.31
C PHE A 69 -3.04 -4.44 15.85
N PRO A 70 -4.01 -3.54 15.60
CA PRO A 70 -4.38 -3.25 14.22
C PRO A 70 -3.35 -2.34 13.54
N ASP A 71 -3.40 -2.33 12.23
CA ASP A 71 -2.64 -1.35 11.46
C ASP A 71 -3.37 -0.02 11.44
N LEU A 72 -4.70 -0.07 11.50
CA LEU A 72 -5.56 1.11 11.43
C LEU A 72 -6.75 0.92 12.35
N LYS A 73 -7.07 1.95 13.12
CA LYS A 73 -8.30 1.97 13.91
C LYS A 73 -9.37 2.65 13.08
N VAL A 74 -10.50 2.00 12.91
CA VAL A 74 -11.56 2.45 12.02
C VAL A 74 -12.79 2.83 12.82
N GLN A 75 -13.28 4.02 12.59
CA GLN A 75 -14.54 4.50 13.15
C GLN A 75 -15.55 4.57 12.01
N LYS A 76 -16.68 3.88 12.19
CA LYS A 76 -17.76 3.93 11.20
C LYS A 76 -18.53 5.23 11.41
N VAL A 77 -18.69 6.00 10.34
CA VAL A 77 -19.44 7.23 10.40
C VAL A 77 -20.53 7.21 9.36
N SER A 78 -21.56 8.00 9.55
CA SER A 78 -22.66 8.08 8.59
C SER A 78 -22.51 9.26 7.65
N SER A 79 -21.59 10.17 7.94
CA SER A 79 -21.34 11.31 7.07
C SER A 79 -19.99 11.95 7.45
N PHE A 80 -19.46 12.71 6.52
CA PHE A 80 -18.23 13.48 6.74
C PHE A 80 -17.06 12.64 7.25
N PRO A 81 -16.66 11.62 6.49
CA PRO A 81 -15.50 10.80 6.87
C PRO A 81 -14.20 11.52 6.50
N ASP A 82 -13.88 12.57 7.22
CA ASP A 82 -12.79 13.45 6.85
C ASP A 82 -11.44 13.07 7.45
N LYS A 83 -11.46 12.37 8.57
CA LYS A 83 -10.21 12.02 9.27
C LYS A 83 -9.79 10.61 8.97
N ILE A 84 -8.48 10.37 8.98
CA ILE A 84 -7.95 9.04 8.75
C ILE A 84 -8.61 8.06 9.71
N GLY A 85 -9.10 6.96 9.16
CA GLY A 85 -9.80 5.94 9.95
C GLY A 85 -11.29 6.14 10.02
N GLN A 86 -11.82 7.27 9.56
CA GLN A 86 -13.26 7.44 9.48
C GLN A 86 -13.75 6.91 8.15
N TRP A 87 -14.54 5.85 8.21
CA TRP A 87 -15.06 5.17 7.03
C TRP A 87 -16.57 5.25 7.01
N GLN A 88 -17.11 5.72 5.88
CA GLN A 88 -18.54 5.72 5.62
C GLN A 88 -18.82 4.61 4.61
N PHE A 89 -19.59 3.61 5.00
CA PHE A 89 -19.88 2.50 4.09
C PHE A 89 -20.99 2.90 3.14
N VAL A 90 -20.74 2.70 1.85
CA VAL A 90 -21.66 3.10 0.80
C VAL A 90 -21.81 1.97 -0.20
N ASP A 91 -22.88 2.03 -1.01
CA ASP A 91 -23.12 1.04 -2.06
C ASP A 91 -22.65 1.51 -3.43
N SER A 92 -22.44 2.80 -3.58
CA SER A 92 -22.04 3.34 -4.87
C SER A 92 -21.10 4.53 -4.68
N PHE A 93 -20.28 4.77 -5.70
CA PHE A 93 -19.34 5.87 -5.73
C PHE A 93 -18.43 5.91 -4.50
N PRO A 94 -17.77 4.79 -4.17
CA PRO A 94 -16.83 4.81 -3.04
C PRO A 94 -15.52 5.49 -3.42
N ASP A 95 -14.80 5.92 -2.39
CA ASP A 95 -13.44 6.39 -2.60
C ASP A 95 -12.48 5.23 -2.80
N PHE A 96 -12.75 4.10 -2.14
CA PHE A 96 -12.01 2.86 -2.38
C PHE A 96 -12.86 1.68 -1.93
N THR A 97 -12.45 0.48 -2.33
CA THR A 97 -13.18 -0.74 -2.00
C THR A 97 -12.35 -1.62 -1.08
N ILE A 98 -13.05 -2.40 -0.26
CA ILE A 98 -12.39 -3.34 0.65
C ILE A 98 -13.04 -4.71 0.53
N GLN A 99 -12.26 -5.72 0.89
CA GLN A 99 -12.74 -7.10 0.97
C GLN A 99 -12.31 -7.65 2.32
N PHE A 100 -13.26 -8.18 3.09
CA PHE A 100 -12.92 -8.81 4.37
C PHE A 100 -12.34 -10.19 4.13
N VAL A 101 -11.22 -10.48 4.78
CA VAL A 101 -10.56 -11.77 4.66
C VAL A 101 -10.20 -12.28 6.06
N ASP A 102 -10.00 -13.59 6.15
CA ASP A 102 -9.60 -14.21 7.41
C ASP A 102 -8.11 -14.41 7.50
N SER A 103 -7.41 -14.34 6.37
CA SER A 103 -5.97 -14.55 6.37
C SER A 103 -5.37 -13.74 5.23
N PHE A 104 -4.08 -13.46 5.38
CA PHE A 104 -3.31 -12.73 4.38
C PHE A 104 -3.96 -11.39 3.99
N PRO A 105 -4.32 -10.56 4.98
CA PRO A 105 -4.88 -9.24 4.65
C PRO A 105 -3.78 -8.29 4.19
N ASP A 106 -4.21 -7.24 3.49
CA ASP A 106 -3.30 -6.15 3.19
C ASP A 106 -3.10 -5.28 4.42
N ILE A 107 -4.17 -5.05 5.18
CA ILE A 107 -4.08 -4.33 6.46
C ILE A 107 -5.01 -4.97 7.47
N LYS A 108 -4.70 -4.76 8.74
CA LYS A 108 -5.55 -5.20 9.85
C LYS A 108 -6.22 -3.98 10.44
N ILE A 109 -7.53 -4.08 10.67
CA ILE A 109 -8.29 -2.97 11.22
C ILE A 109 -8.97 -3.39 12.50
N GLN A 110 -9.23 -2.40 13.35
CA GLN A 110 -9.99 -2.58 14.57
C GLN A 110 -11.04 -1.47 14.62
N TYR A 111 -12.30 -1.85 14.83
CA TYR A 111 -13.35 -0.85 14.95
C TYR A 111 -13.28 -0.17 16.30
N VAL A 112 -13.41 1.13 16.29
CA VAL A 112 -13.37 1.94 17.52
C VAL A 112 -14.52 2.94 17.49
N ASP A 113 -14.90 3.43 18.67
CA ASP A 113 -15.93 4.45 18.77
C ASP A 113 -15.37 5.85 18.76
N SER A 114 -14.07 5.99 19.01
CA SER A 114 -13.43 7.29 19.04
C SER A 114 -11.95 7.14 18.77
N PHE A 115 -11.32 8.22 18.40
CA PHE A 115 -9.88 8.27 18.14
C PHE A 115 -9.45 7.27 17.07
N PRO A 116 -10.05 7.33 15.87
CA PRO A 116 -9.61 6.48 14.77
C PRO A 116 -8.27 6.97 14.26
N GLY A 117 -7.63 6.13 13.46
CA GLY A 117 -6.40 6.53 12.79
C GLY A 117 -5.35 5.46 12.87
N VAL A 118 -4.17 5.84 12.42
CA VAL A 118 -3.03 4.94 12.41
C VAL A 118 -2.59 4.71 13.85
N ARG A 119 -2.28 3.46 14.11
CA ARG A 119 -1.88 3.03 15.41
C ARG A 119 -0.61 3.70 15.93
#